data_e930b30aed94f8fabf092b7fa2e99cc0
#
_entry.id   e930b30aed94f8fabf092b7fa2e99cc0
#
_cell.length_a   1.000
_cell.length_b   1.000
_cell.length_c   1.000
_cell.angle_alpha   90.00
_cell.angle_beta   90.00
_cell.angle_gamma   90.00
#
_symmetry.space_group_name_H-M   'P 1'
#
loop_
_entity.id
_entity.type
_entity.pdbx_description
1 polymer ?
#
loop_
_entity_poly.entity_id
_entity_poly.type
_entity_poly.pdbx_seq_one_letter_code
_entity_poly.pdbx_strand_id
1 'polypeptide(L)'
;IDMLTNYFYEMDVLISKLNTLISKNGKCVIVVGNSSYGNVVIPTDEILKKLARKNGFKNNYIIQARKLGTSSQQYKKIDNLNMLRESLLVLSK
;
A
#
# COMPACT_ATOMS: atom_id res chain seq x y z
N ILE A 1 -4.86 7.02 -19.52
CA ILE A 1 -4.41 6.79 -18.15
C ILE A 1 -5.06 5.52 -17.64
N ASP A 2 -4.28 4.62 -17.17
CA ASP A 2 -4.83 3.39 -16.66
C ASP A 2 -5.37 3.56 -15.23
N MET A 3 -6.12 2.55 -14.80
CA MET A 3 -6.78 2.54 -13.51
C MET A 3 -5.77 2.60 -12.36
N LEU A 4 -4.61 1.97 -12.53
CA LEU A 4 -3.59 1.88 -11.50
C LEU A 4 -2.95 3.24 -11.22
N THR A 5 -2.60 3.96 -12.28
CA THR A 5 -2.04 5.31 -12.16
C THR A 5 -3.02 6.25 -11.47
N ASN A 6 -4.29 6.16 -11.83
CA ASN A 6 -5.34 6.97 -11.25
C ASN A 6 -5.52 6.67 -9.76
N TYR A 7 -5.47 5.38 -9.40
CA TYR A 7 -5.59 4.96 -8.01
C TYR A 7 -4.46 5.59 -7.16
N PHE A 8 -3.23 5.51 -7.63
CA PHE A 8 -2.10 6.05 -6.87
C PHE A 8 -2.11 7.57 -6.81
N TYR A 9 -2.61 8.22 -7.84
CA TYR A 9 -2.81 9.66 -7.79
C TYR A 9 -3.82 10.04 -6.71
N GLU A 10 -4.94 9.34 -6.64
CA GLU A 10 -5.95 9.61 -5.63
C GLU A 10 -5.45 9.33 -4.23
N MET A 11 -4.64 8.26 -4.06
CA MET A 11 -4.05 7.94 -2.76
C MET A 11 -3.03 8.99 -2.33
N ASP A 12 -2.29 9.55 -3.28
CA ASP A 12 -1.35 10.63 -2.99
C ASP A 12 -2.10 11.84 -2.41
N VAL A 13 -3.20 12.23 -3.03
CA VAL A 13 -4.04 13.33 -2.56
C VAL A 13 -4.61 13.03 -1.17
N LEU A 14 -5.12 11.80 -0.98
CA LEU A 14 -5.69 11.41 0.30
C LEU A 14 -4.65 11.45 1.42
N ILE A 15 -3.46 10.91 1.18
CA ILE A 15 -2.39 10.88 2.18
C ILE A 15 -1.95 12.30 2.53
N SER A 16 -1.88 13.17 1.53
CA SER A 16 -1.57 14.57 1.77
C SER A 16 -2.58 15.23 2.72
N LYS A 17 -3.87 14.96 2.50
CA LYS A 17 -4.92 15.48 3.37
C LYS A 17 -4.85 14.89 4.77
N LEU A 18 -4.58 13.59 4.88
CA LEU A 18 -4.44 12.94 6.18
C LEU A 18 -3.30 13.57 6.98
N ASN A 19 -2.20 13.92 6.32
CA ASN A 19 -1.08 14.56 7.00
C ASN A 19 -1.48 15.90 7.60
N THR A 20 -2.34 16.67 6.93
CA THR A 20 -2.79 17.95 7.47
C THR A 20 -3.78 17.80 8.60
N LEU A 21 -4.56 16.72 8.63
CA LEU A 21 -5.59 16.49 9.64
C LEU A 21 -5.05 15.87 10.92
N ILE A 22 -3.96 15.10 10.81
CA ILE A 22 -3.40 14.39 11.96
C ILE A 22 -2.49 15.35 12.73
N SER A 23 -2.62 15.36 14.05
CA SER A 23 -1.80 16.21 14.89
C SER A 23 -0.36 15.75 14.92
N LYS A 24 0.54 16.61 15.31
CA LYS A 24 1.94 16.29 15.52
C LYS A 24 2.03 15.10 16.48
N ASN A 25 2.88 14.13 16.15
CA ASN A 25 3.01 12.86 16.86
C ASN A 25 1.82 11.91 16.69
N GLY A 26 0.88 12.25 15.82
CA GLY A 26 -0.25 11.38 15.51
C GLY A 26 0.13 10.27 14.58
N LYS A 27 -0.70 9.23 14.56
CA LYS A 27 -0.51 8.05 13.72
C LYS A 27 -1.77 7.75 12.94
N CYS A 28 -1.58 7.13 11.79
CA CYS A 28 -2.67 6.65 10.95
C CYS A 28 -2.36 5.22 10.52
N VAL A 29 -3.36 4.36 10.52
CA VAL A 29 -3.21 2.98 10.08
C VAL A 29 -4.11 2.78 8.87
N ILE A 30 -3.53 2.29 7.78
CA ILE A 30 -4.26 1.98 6.56
C ILE A 30 -4.16 0.49 6.29
N VAL A 31 -5.30 -0.16 6.08
CA VAL A 31 -5.32 -1.57 5.68
C VAL A 31 -5.15 -1.64 4.18
N VAL A 32 -4.15 -2.38 3.74
CA VAL A 32 -3.79 -2.46 2.33
C VAL A 32 -3.73 -3.92 1.90
N GLY A 33 -4.44 -4.24 0.81
CA GLY A 33 -4.30 -5.54 0.18
C GLY A 33 -3.49 -5.39 -1.11
N ASN A 34 -2.32 -6.03 -1.17
CA ASN A 34 -1.59 -6.09 -2.43
C ASN A 34 -2.33 -7.02 -3.37
N SER A 35 -2.37 -6.67 -4.63
CA SER A 35 -3.09 -7.46 -5.62
C SER A 35 -2.18 -7.78 -6.80
N SER A 36 -2.57 -8.78 -7.58
CA SER A 36 -1.89 -9.06 -8.83
C SER A 36 -2.64 -8.39 -9.97
N TYR A 37 -1.89 -7.91 -10.93
CA TYR A 37 -2.42 -7.29 -12.12
C TYR A 37 -1.73 -7.93 -13.32
N GLY A 38 -2.50 -8.63 -14.13
CA GLY A 38 -1.90 -9.56 -15.07
C GLY A 38 -1.22 -10.66 -14.28
N ASN A 39 0.04 -10.92 -14.52
CA ASN A 39 0.81 -11.90 -13.75
C ASN A 39 1.85 -11.23 -12.85
N VAL A 40 1.62 -9.96 -12.51
CA VAL A 40 2.55 -9.17 -11.70
C VAL A 40 1.85 -8.74 -10.42
N VAL A 41 2.49 -8.98 -9.28
CA VAL A 41 1.99 -8.49 -8.00
C VAL A 41 2.34 -7.02 -7.88
N ILE A 42 1.33 -6.21 -7.57
CA ILE A 42 1.53 -4.77 -7.35
C ILE A 42 1.80 -4.57 -5.86
N PRO A 43 2.99 -4.10 -5.48
CA PRO A 43 3.34 -3.90 -4.07
C PRO A 43 2.72 -2.61 -3.54
N THR A 44 1.42 -2.60 -3.44
CA THR A 44 0.65 -1.41 -3.07
C THR A 44 1.10 -0.84 -1.74
N ASP A 45 1.35 -1.70 -0.74
CA ASP A 45 1.80 -1.25 0.57
C ASP A 45 3.13 -0.50 0.51
N GLU A 46 4.09 -0.99 -0.28
CA GLU A 46 5.38 -0.31 -0.43
C GLU A 46 5.24 1.02 -1.15
N ILE A 47 4.39 1.06 -2.16
CA ILE A 47 4.17 2.30 -2.93
C ILE A 47 3.50 3.35 -2.06
N LEU A 48 2.48 2.97 -1.29
CA LEU A 48 1.80 3.91 -0.40
C LEU A 48 2.73 4.40 0.71
N LYS A 49 3.63 3.54 1.17
CA LYS A 49 4.64 3.95 2.16
C LYS A 49 5.54 5.05 1.60
N LYS A 50 5.95 4.93 0.35
CA LYS A 50 6.76 5.97 -0.30
C LYS A 50 5.97 7.26 -0.48
N LEU A 51 4.69 7.16 -0.86
CA LEU A 51 3.84 8.33 -0.98
C LEU A 51 3.65 9.03 0.37
N ALA A 52 3.53 8.26 1.44
CA ALA A 52 3.40 8.82 2.78
C ALA A 52 4.64 9.63 3.17
N ARG A 53 5.82 9.10 2.88
CA ARG A 53 7.05 9.83 3.16
C ARG A 53 7.13 11.13 2.37
N LYS A 54 6.76 11.08 1.11
CA LYS A 54 6.70 12.28 0.26
C LYS A 54 5.76 13.34 0.83
N ASN A 55 4.69 12.92 1.47
CA ASN A 55 3.66 13.80 2.00
C ASN A 55 3.84 14.15 3.49
N GLY A 56 5.00 13.93 4.05
CA GLY A 56 5.35 14.43 5.37
C GLY A 56 5.24 13.44 6.52
N PHE A 57 4.88 12.19 6.25
CA PHE A 57 4.92 11.15 7.27
C PHE A 57 6.34 10.62 7.38
N LYS A 58 7.00 10.85 8.50
CA LYS A 58 8.43 10.60 8.63
C LYS A 58 8.78 9.17 9.02
N ASN A 59 7.92 8.53 9.82
CA ASN A 59 8.16 7.18 10.32
C ASN A 59 7.03 6.28 9.89
N ASN A 60 7.29 5.45 8.90
CA ASN A 60 6.25 4.60 8.31
C ASN A 60 6.76 3.18 8.25
N TYR A 61 5.90 2.23 8.60
CA TYR A 61 6.27 0.83 8.50
C TYR A 61 5.07 -0.03 8.12
N ILE A 62 5.39 -1.23 7.66
CA ILE A 62 4.41 -2.19 7.16
C ILE A 62 4.40 -3.39 8.11
N ILE A 63 3.21 -3.77 8.56
CA ILE A 63 3.00 -4.99 9.33
C ILE A 63 2.21 -5.93 8.43
N GLN A 64 2.80 -7.09 8.11
CA GLN A 64 2.09 -8.09 7.33
C GLN A 64 1.02 -8.74 8.22
N ALA A 65 -0.24 -8.58 7.85
CA ALA A 65 -1.35 -9.15 8.61
C ALA A 65 -1.59 -10.60 8.22
N ARG A 66 -1.61 -10.88 6.91
CA ARG A 66 -1.80 -12.25 6.41
C ARG A 66 -1.41 -12.32 4.95
N LYS A 67 -1.12 -13.54 4.48
CA LYS A 67 -0.94 -13.79 3.04
C LYS A 67 -2.30 -13.94 2.39
N LEU A 68 -2.42 -13.39 1.18
CA LEU A 68 -3.63 -13.52 0.40
C LEU A 68 -3.52 -14.76 -0.49
N GLY A 69 -4.66 -15.45 -0.66
CA GLY A 69 -4.74 -16.58 -1.56
C GLY A 69 -4.75 -16.15 -3.02
N THR A 70 -4.43 -17.07 -3.89
CA THR A 70 -4.50 -16.86 -5.33
C THR A 70 -5.06 -18.13 -5.98
N SER A 71 -5.62 -18.00 -7.17
CA SER A 71 -6.10 -19.17 -7.89
C SER A 71 -4.93 -20.06 -8.29
N SER A 72 -5.19 -21.36 -8.42
CA SER A 72 -4.14 -22.30 -8.79
C SER A 72 -3.52 -22.00 -10.15
N GLN A 73 -4.27 -21.40 -11.06
CA GLN A 73 -3.76 -21.02 -12.37
C GLN A 73 -2.80 -19.84 -12.26
N GLN A 74 -3.11 -18.88 -11.42
CA GLN A 74 -2.26 -17.73 -11.20
C GLN A 74 -1.03 -18.08 -10.37
N TYR A 75 -1.17 -19.04 -9.46
CA TYR A 75 -0.13 -19.40 -8.52
C TYR A 75 1.21 -19.70 -9.21
N LYS A 76 1.17 -20.45 -10.30
CA LYS A 76 2.39 -20.85 -10.99
C LYS A 76 2.99 -19.75 -11.86
N LYS A 77 2.23 -18.67 -12.13
CA LYS A 77 2.63 -17.62 -13.06
C LYS A 77 3.01 -16.31 -12.39
N ILE A 78 2.74 -16.17 -11.10
CA ILE A 78 2.97 -14.92 -10.38
C ILE A 78 4.32 -14.96 -9.71
N ASP A 79 5.15 -13.97 -10.02
CA ASP A 79 6.40 -13.74 -9.32
C ASP A 79 6.12 -13.04 -7.99
N ASN A 80 7.00 -13.26 -7.01
CA ASN A 80 6.92 -12.58 -5.72
C ASN A 80 5.61 -12.85 -4.98
N LEU A 81 5.20 -14.12 -4.93
CA LEU A 81 3.97 -14.51 -4.24
C LEU A 81 3.94 -14.08 -2.78
N ASN A 82 5.11 -13.97 -2.16
CA ASN A 82 5.21 -13.51 -0.77
C ASN A 82 4.75 -12.06 -0.60
N MET A 83 4.68 -11.28 -1.68
CA MET A 83 4.15 -9.93 -1.67
C MET A 83 2.63 -9.87 -1.83
N LEU A 84 1.99 -11.00 -2.14
CA LEU A 84 0.53 -11.08 -2.24
C LEU A 84 -0.02 -11.26 -0.84
N ARG A 85 -0.24 -10.12 -0.16
CA ARG A 85 -0.53 -10.09 1.27
C ARG A 85 -1.45 -8.93 1.62
N GLU A 86 -2.09 -9.05 2.77
CA GLU A 86 -2.80 -7.93 3.39
C GLU A 86 -1.92 -7.38 4.51
N SER A 87 -1.78 -6.07 4.53
CA SER A 87 -0.84 -5.40 5.43
C SER A 87 -1.51 -4.25 6.16
N LEU A 88 -0.95 -3.91 7.30
CA LEU A 88 -1.26 -2.67 7.99
C LEU A 88 -0.10 -1.70 7.70
N LEU A 89 -0.43 -0.60 7.07
CA LEU A 89 0.54 0.47 6.82
C LEU A 89 0.39 1.50 7.93
N VAL A 90 1.40 1.62 8.76
CA VAL A 90 1.39 2.54 9.89
C VAL A 90 2.18 3.79 9.53
N LEU A 91 1.51 4.92 9.54
CA LEU A 91 2.10 6.21 9.18
C LEU A 91 2.20 7.08 10.41
N SER A 92 3.39 7.63 10.67
CA SER A 92 3.62 8.51 11.80
C SER A 92 4.11 9.87 11.30
N LYS A 93 3.44 10.90 11.77
CA LYS A 93 3.77 12.26 11.39
C LYS A 93 5.02 12.76 12.12
#